data_957a03782f2b708821264417ef589664
#
_entry.id   957a03782f2b708821264417ef589664
#
_cell.length_a   1.000
_cell.length_b   1.000
_cell.length_c   1.000
_cell.angle_alpha   90.00
_cell.angle_beta   90.00
_cell.angle_gamma   90.00
#
_symmetry.space_group_name_H-M   'P 1'
#
loop_
_entity.id
_entity.type
_entity.pdbx_description
1 polymer ?
#
loop_
_entity_poly.entity_id
_entity_poly.type
_entity_poly.pdbx_seq_one_letter_code
_entity_poly.pdbx_strand_id
1 'polypeptide(L)'
;MVKRRADELIRNFILNDRRSLLVTGARQVGKTFSVRKVGKECFDNVVEINFVEQPDAIELFSEQKGAKDLLLRLSAFTKKPLVPGKTLIFFDEVQECKEMVTAIKFLVDEGSYKYVMSGSLLGVELDDLRSVPVGYMDEIEMYPLDLQEFFEAIGIGADVISHLRTCFEEKKPVDEFIHKRMSEAVRLYLIVGGMPAAVQKYLDTNNLRRVYEEQRGIIRTYKRDITKYAHGHKLQIEEIYDLIPSELNAKNKRFILNKESPILPPIH
;
A
#
# COMPACT_ATOMS: atom_id res chain seq x y z
N MET A 1 -10.04 -12.47 7.98
CA MET A 1 -9.39 -11.28 7.41
C MET A 1 -8.06 -11.06 8.11
N VAL A 2 -7.00 -10.91 7.36
CA VAL A 2 -5.63 -10.91 7.90
C VAL A 2 -5.36 -9.63 8.69
N LYS A 3 -4.79 -9.76 9.89
CA LYS A 3 -4.30 -8.63 10.69
C LYS A 3 -3.03 -8.08 10.06
N ARG A 4 -2.88 -6.75 10.00
CA ARG A 4 -1.71 -6.09 9.44
C ARG A 4 -1.03 -5.21 10.48
N ARG A 5 0.30 -5.19 10.50
CA ARG A 5 1.05 -4.23 11.31
C ARG A 5 0.80 -2.79 10.89
N ALA A 6 0.59 -2.58 9.60
CA ALA A 6 0.21 -1.28 9.06
C ALA A 6 -1.07 -0.72 9.72
N ASP A 7 -2.04 -1.57 10.11
CA ASP A 7 -3.26 -1.12 10.79
C ASP A 7 -2.93 -0.43 12.12
N GLU A 8 -1.97 -0.94 12.88
CA GLU A 8 -1.53 -0.36 14.16
C GLU A 8 -0.75 0.95 13.94
N LEU A 9 0.11 1.00 12.92
CA LEU A 9 0.85 2.21 12.57
C LEU A 9 -0.10 3.33 12.14
N ILE A 10 -1.04 3.02 11.25
CA ILE A 10 -2.07 3.97 10.79
C ILE A 10 -2.90 4.47 11.98
N ARG A 11 -3.36 3.57 12.87
CA ARG A 11 -4.13 3.92 14.06
C ARG A 11 -3.36 4.86 14.97
N ASN A 12 -2.13 4.50 15.31
CA ASN A 12 -1.29 5.31 16.20
C ASN A 12 -1.03 6.70 15.62
N PHE A 13 -0.78 6.79 14.31
CA PHE A 13 -0.59 8.08 13.65
C PHE A 13 -1.86 8.93 13.70
N ILE A 14 -2.99 8.40 13.27
CA ILE A 14 -4.27 9.13 13.19
C ILE A 14 -4.69 9.67 14.57
N LEU A 15 -4.44 8.91 15.65
CA LEU A 15 -4.83 9.30 16.99
C LEU A 15 -3.87 10.31 17.63
N ASN A 16 -2.58 10.29 17.32
CA ASN A 16 -1.55 11.02 18.04
C ASN A 16 -0.88 12.14 17.25
N ASP A 17 -0.99 12.16 15.93
CA ASP A 17 -0.37 13.19 15.08
C ASP A 17 -1.43 14.14 14.49
N ARG A 18 -1.07 15.40 14.27
CA ARG A 18 -1.94 16.41 13.67
C ARG A 18 -1.80 16.50 12.15
N ARG A 19 -0.68 16.03 11.62
CA ARG A 19 -0.40 16.02 10.18
C ARG A 19 -1.35 15.06 9.44
N SER A 20 -1.40 15.17 8.15
CA SER A 20 -2.03 14.16 7.29
C SER A 20 -1.12 12.92 7.15
N LEU A 21 -1.72 11.76 6.92
CA LEU A 21 -1.00 10.53 6.66
C LEU A 21 -1.11 10.15 5.19
N LEU A 22 0.03 9.90 4.55
CA LEU A 22 0.11 9.29 3.23
C LEU A 22 0.47 7.82 3.37
N VAL A 23 -0.39 6.94 2.86
CA VAL A 23 -0.15 5.50 2.81
C VAL A 23 0.24 5.11 1.39
N THR A 24 1.54 4.84 1.19
CA THR A 24 2.09 4.42 -0.10
C THR A 24 2.29 2.91 -0.18
N GLY A 25 2.77 2.43 -1.29
CA GLY A 25 3.08 1.02 -1.52
C GLY A 25 2.44 0.46 -2.78
N ALA A 26 2.87 -0.74 -3.18
CA ALA A 26 2.45 -1.38 -4.41
C ALA A 26 0.92 -1.55 -4.51
N ARG A 27 0.41 -1.75 -5.72
CA ARG A 27 -1.00 -2.08 -5.92
C ARG A 27 -1.37 -3.39 -5.22
N GLN A 28 -2.60 -3.46 -4.71
CA GLN A 28 -3.19 -4.66 -4.08
C GLN A 28 -2.52 -5.11 -2.76
N VAL A 29 -1.64 -4.30 -2.15
CA VAL A 29 -1.06 -4.60 -0.82
C VAL A 29 -2.04 -4.33 0.33
N GLY A 30 -3.22 -3.74 0.05
CA GLY A 30 -4.29 -3.55 1.01
C GLY A 30 -4.39 -2.16 1.63
N LYS A 31 -3.79 -1.10 1.03
CA LYS A 31 -3.82 0.28 1.53
C LYS A 31 -5.22 0.78 1.88
N THR A 32 -6.07 0.89 0.86
CA THR A 32 -7.47 1.32 0.99
C THR A 32 -8.23 0.53 2.05
N PHE A 33 -7.99 -0.78 2.08
CA PHE A 33 -8.62 -1.67 3.05
C PHE A 33 -8.20 -1.34 4.49
N SER A 34 -6.90 -1.20 4.77
CA SER A 34 -6.39 -0.87 6.11
C SER A 34 -6.89 0.50 6.58
N VAL A 35 -6.88 1.52 5.70
CA VAL A 35 -7.40 2.86 6.02
C VAL A 35 -8.90 2.81 6.34
N ARG A 36 -9.71 2.14 5.51
CA ARG A 36 -11.15 1.98 5.77
C ARG A 36 -11.44 1.26 7.08
N LYS A 37 -10.68 0.21 7.39
CA LYS A 37 -10.81 -0.56 8.64
C LYS A 37 -10.50 0.30 9.85
N VAL A 38 -9.31 0.90 9.88
CA VAL A 38 -8.86 1.73 11.00
C VAL A 38 -9.75 2.98 11.14
N GLY A 39 -10.15 3.59 10.03
CA GLY A 39 -11.06 4.72 10.04
C GLY A 39 -12.40 4.41 10.70
N LYS A 40 -13.00 3.26 10.39
CA LYS A 40 -14.25 2.79 11.01
C LYS A 40 -14.10 2.43 12.49
N GLU A 41 -12.91 2.02 12.91
CA GLU A 41 -12.62 1.70 14.31
C GLU A 41 -12.39 2.95 15.17
N CYS A 42 -11.88 4.05 14.59
CA CYS A 42 -11.42 5.24 15.29
C CYS A 42 -12.38 6.44 15.17
N PHE A 43 -13.27 6.47 14.17
CA PHE A 43 -14.14 7.63 13.89
C PHE A 43 -15.58 7.21 13.70
N ASP A 44 -16.49 8.11 14.13
CA ASP A 44 -17.93 7.93 13.94
C ASP A 44 -18.30 7.95 12.45
N ASN A 45 -17.52 8.66 11.63
CA ASN A 45 -17.78 8.84 10.22
C ASN A 45 -16.48 8.79 9.41
N VAL A 46 -16.52 8.10 8.27
CA VAL A 46 -15.45 8.09 7.26
C VAL A 46 -16.02 8.58 5.94
N VAL A 47 -15.46 9.68 5.46
CA VAL A 47 -15.73 10.23 4.13
C VAL A 47 -14.58 9.86 3.24
N GLU A 48 -14.86 9.06 2.22
CA GLU A 48 -13.87 8.61 1.24
C GLU A 48 -14.14 9.24 -0.12
N ILE A 49 -13.08 9.73 -0.75
CA ILE A 49 -13.07 10.26 -2.11
C ILE A 49 -11.96 9.51 -2.86
N ASN A 50 -12.35 8.70 -3.85
CA ASN A 50 -11.43 7.98 -4.72
C ASN A 50 -11.36 8.67 -6.08
N PHE A 51 -10.20 9.23 -6.42
CA PHE A 51 -10.05 10.04 -7.64
C PHE A 51 -10.10 9.22 -8.95
N VAL A 52 -9.91 7.91 -8.89
CA VAL A 52 -10.13 7.00 -10.05
C VAL A 52 -11.63 6.74 -10.26
N GLU A 53 -12.38 6.50 -9.17
CA GLU A 53 -13.81 6.19 -9.23
C GLU A 53 -14.68 7.44 -9.38
N GLN A 54 -14.16 8.60 -8.92
CA GLN A 54 -14.85 9.88 -8.89
C GLN A 54 -13.97 10.98 -9.51
N PRO A 55 -13.70 10.95 -10.82
CA PRO A 55 -12.80 11.90 -11.47
C PRO A 55 -13.30 13.37 -11.41
N ASP A 56 -14.58 13.60 -11.25
CA ASP A 56 -15.20 14.92 -10.99
C ASP A 56 -14.77 15.52 -9.65
N ALA A 57 -14.31 14.70 -8.69
CA ALA A 57 -13.75 15.19 -7.44
C ALA A 57 -12.45 16.00 -7.61
N ILE A 58 -11.75 15.87 -8.73
CA ILE A 58 -10.55 16.66 -9.05
C ILE A 58 -10.90 18.17 -9.09
N GLU A 59 -12.09 18.52 -9.57
CA GLU A 59 -12.55 19.90 -9.64
C GLU A 59 -12.66 20.58 -8.27
N LEU A 60 -12.79 19.81 -7.18
CA LEU A 60 -12.83 20.35 -5.82
C LEU A 60 -11.56 21.14 -5.47
N PHE A 61 -10.44 20.73 -6.06
CA PHE A 61 -9.10 21.25 -5.77
C PHE A 61 -8.61 22.26 -6.81
N SER A 62 -9.38 22.51 -7.86
CA SER A 62 -9.10 23.56 -8.83
C SER A 62 -9.44 24.95 -8.25
N GLU A 63 -8.60 25.96 -8.53
CA GLU A 63 -8.84 27.37 -8.17
C GLU A 63 -9.25 27.62 -6.70
N GLN A 64 -8.64 26.86 -5.78
CA GLN A 64 -8.97 26.90 -4.36
C GLN A 64 -8.56 28.24 -3.70
N LYS A 65 -9.44 28.77 -2.83
CA LYS A 65 -9.23 30.00 -2.08
C LYS A 65 -8.92 29.79 -0.59
N GLY A 66 -8.46 28.57 -0.23
CA GLY A 66 -8.09 28.22 1.14
C GLY A 66 -9.00 27.16 1.79
N ALA A 67 -8.74 26.85 3.08
CA ALA A 67 -9.38 25.74 3.77
C ALA A 67 -10.90 25.82 3.83
N LYS A 68 -11.47 27.00 4.12
CA LYS A 68 -12.94 27.17 4.23
C LYS A 68 -13.65 26.87 2.91
N ASP A 69 -13.09 27.31 1.80
CA ASP A 69 -13.63 27.07 0.45
C ASP A 69 -13.57 25.56 0.13
N LEU A 70 -12.43 24.93 0.41
CA LEU A 70 -12.26 23.49 0.23
C LEU A 70 -13.24 22.65 1.06
N LEU A 71 -13.40 22.98 2.34
CA LEU A 71 -14.34 22.28 3.22
C LEU A 71 -15.79 22.46 2.80
N LEU A 72 -16.16 23.65 2.29
CA LEU A 72 -17.48 23.88 1.73
C LEU A 72 -17.73 23.03 0.49
N ARG A 73 -16.77 22.99 -0.44
CA ARG A 73 -16.83 22.13 -1.64
C ARG A 73 -16.91 20.65 -1.29
N LEU A 74 -16.06 20.19 -0.36
CA LEU A 74 -16.09 18.82 0.17
C LEU A 74 -17.47 18.50 0.78
N SER A 75 -18.03 19.41 1.57
CA SER A 75 -19.36 19.24 2.17
C SER A 75 -20.47 19.15 1.13
N ALA A 76 -20.36 19.91 0.04
CA ALA A 76 -21.33 19.87 -1.07
C ALA A 76 -21.21 18.60 -1.92
N PHE A 77 -19.98 18.09 -2.08
CA PHE A 77 -19.69 16.89 -2.88
C PHE A 77 -20.08 15.60 -2.18
N THR A 78 -19.85 15.53 -0.87
CA THR A 78 -20.03 14.29 -0.10
C THR A 78 -21.48 14.11 0.32
N LYS A 79 -21.99 12.86 0.25
CA LYS A 79 -23.33 12.51 0.73
C LYS A 79 -23.41 12.34 2.25
N LYS A 80 -22.26 12.37 2.93
CA LYS A 80 -22.17 12.22 4.39
C LYS A 80 -21.80 13.55 5.02
N PRO A 81 -22.37 13.89 6.17
CA PRO A 81 -22.04 15.14 6.87
C PRO A 81 -20.59 15.13 7.36
N LEU A 82 -19.90 16.26 7.22
CA LEU A 82 -18.60 16.47 7.82
C LEU A 82 -18.80 16.98 9.26
N VAL A 83 -18.45 16.17 10.24
CA VAL A 83 -18.56 16.49 11.67
C VAL A 83 -17.16 16.73 12.24
N PRO A 84 -16.82 17.97 12.68
CA PRO A 84 -15.51 18.27 13.24
C PRO A 84 -15.13 17.33 14.40
N GLY A 85 -13.90 16.84 14.41
CA GLY A 85 -13.35 15.90 15.39
C GLY A 85 -13.89 14.47 15.31
N LYS A 86 -14.93 14.20 14.50
CA LYS A 86 -15.58 12.89 14.40
C LYS A 86 -15.50 12.25 13.01
N THR A 87 -15.05 12.99 12.01
CA THR A 87 -14.95 12.52 10.65
C THR A 87 -13.48 12.36 10.25
N LEU A 88 -13.15 11.19 9.73
CA LEU A 88 -11.94 10.96 8.95
C LEU A 88 -12.24 11.24 7.48
N ILE A 89 -11.43 12.08 6.84
CA ILE A 89 -11.49 12.32 5.39
C ILE A 89 -10.35 11.52 4.74
N PHE A 90 -10.72 10.60 3.87
CA PHE A 90 -9.81 9.71 3.17
C PHE A 90 -9.81 10.00 1.67
N PHE A 91 -8.66 10.41 1.15
CA PHE A 91 -8.40 10.61 -0.27
C PHE A 91 -7.64 9.43 -0.82
N ASP A 92 -8.28 8.65 -1.68
CA ASP A 92 -7.70 7.45 -2.28
C ASP A 92 -7.26 7.70 -3.73
N GLU A 93 -6.18 7.06 -4.15
CA GLU A 93 -5.55 7.19 -5.47
C GLU A 93 -5.14 8.66 -5.79
N VAL A 94 -4.46 9.32 -4.82
CA VAL A 94 -4.13 10.75 -4.90
C VAL A 94 -3.16 11.12 -6.03
N GLN A 95 -2.49 10.16 -6.67
CA GLN A 95 -1.69 10.40 -7.88
C GLN A 95 -2.53 10.93 -9.05
N GLU A 96 -3.83 10.69 -9.05
CA GLU A 96 -4.75 11.22 -10.07
C GLU A 96 -5.15 12.69 -9.81
N CYS A 97 -4.78 13.27 -8.64
CA CYS A 97 -5.09 14.66 -8.27
C CYS A 97 -3.92 15.34 -7.52
N LYS A 98 -2.93 15.82 -8.27
CA LYS A 98 -1.73 16.47 -7.70
C LYS A 98 -2.06 17.76 -6.92
N GLU A 99 -3.10 18.46 -7.33
CA GLU A 99 -3.60 19.69 -6.67
C GLU A 99 -4.04 19.41 -5.23
N MET A 100 -4.65 18.24 -4.98
CA MET A 100 -5.08 17.83 -3.65
C MET A 100 -3.87 17.69 -2.72
N VAL A 101 -2.77 17.06 -3.17
CA VAL A 101 -1.54 16.89 -2.37
C VAL A 101 -0.95 18.25 -1.98
N THR A 102 -0.99 19.22 -2.89
CA THR A 102 -0.56 20.59 -2.59
C THR A 102 -1.50 21.32 -1.62
N ALA A 103 -2.80 21.03 -1.72
CA ALA A 103 -3.84 21.67 -0.92
C ALA A 103 -3.93 21.17 0.51
N ILE A 104 -3.36 19.99 0.81
CA ILE A 104 -3.49 19.33 2.11
C ILE A 104 -3.03 20.22 3.27
N LYS A 105 -2.02 21.07 3.05
CA LYS A 105 -1.51 22.02 4.04
C LYS A 105 -2.61 22.92 4.62
N PHE A 106 -3.52 23.42 3.76
CA PHE A 106 -4.60 24.31 4.20
C PHE A 106 -5.61 23.55 5.07
N LEU A 107 -5.88 22.30 4.72
CA LEU A 107 -6.81 21.45 5.46
C LEU A 107 -6.22 21.01 6.81
N VAL A 108 -4.93 20.71 6.87
CA VAL A 108 -4.24 20.37 8.11
C VAL A 108 -4.13 21.56 9.05
N ASP A 109 -3.82 22.77 8.54
CA ASP A 109 -3.75 24.01 9.32
C ASP A 109 -5.11 24.39 9.92
N GLU A 110 -6.21 24.14 9.20
CA GLU A 110 -7.56 24.40 9.71
C GLU A 110 -7.91 23.49 10.89
N GLY A 111 -7.47 22.21 10.87
CA GLY A 111 -7.40 21.35 12.05
C GLY A 111 -8.71 20.71 12.52
N SER A 112 -9.86 20.91 11.85
CA SER A 112 -11.15 20.34 12.27
C SER A 112 -11.27 18.84 12.00
N TYR A 113 -10.49 18.30 11.06
CA TYR A 113 -10.61 16.92 10.60
C TYR A 113 -9.27 16.21 10.58
N LYS A 114 -9.30 14.88 10.53
CA LYS A 114 -8.14 14.05 10.22
C LYS A 114 -8.17 13.65 8.76
N TYR A 115 -6.98 13.63 8.14
CA TYR A 115 -6.80 13.35 6.73
C TYR A 115 -5.87 12.18 6.54
N VAL A 116 -6.30 11.22 5.73
CA VAL A 116 -5.45 10.13 5.23
C VAL A 116 -5.51 10.14 3.72
N MET A 117 -4.39 9.91 3.11
CA MET A 117 -4.23 9.79 1.65
C MET A 117 -3.69 8.42 1.32
N SER A 118 -4.01 7.87 0.16
CA SER A 118 -3.31 6.70 -0.36
C SER A 118 -3.03 6.83 -1.86
N GLY A 119 -1.94 6.17 -2.27
CA GLY A 119 -1.59 6.10 -3.69
C GLY A 119 -0.62 4.97 -3.99
N SER A 120 -0.70 4.42 -5.20
CA SER A 120 0.05 3.22 -5.58
C SER A 120 1.35 3.46 -6.33
N LEU A 121 1.54 4.65 -6.91
CA LEU A 121 2.67 4.99 -7.78
C LEU A 121 3.35 6.31 -7.40
N LEU A 122 3.12 6.76 -6.17
CA LEU A 122 3.54 8.10 -5.73
C LEU A 122 5.05 8.33 -5.82
N GLY A 123 5.89 7.30 -5.68
CA GLY A 123 7.34 7.45 -5.81
C GLY A 123 7.81 7.91 -7.21
N VAL A 124 7.06 7.58 -8.26
CA VAL A 124 7.40 7.97 -9.65
C VAL A 124 6.82 9.33 -10.03
N GLU A 125 5.69 9.71 -9.40
CA GLU A 125 4.94 10.91 -9.78
C GLU A 125 5.11 12.09 -8.80
N LEU A 126 5.61 11.84 -7.57
CA LEU A 126 5.92 12.90 -6.61
C LEU A 126 7.15 13.71 -7.00
N ASP A 127 8.08 13.15 -7.79
CA ASP A 127 9.22 13.90 -8.34
C ASP A 127 8.78 15.06 -9.25
N ASP A 128 7.58 14.96 -9.85
CA ASP A 128 6.95 16.04 -10.62
C ASP A 128 6.18 17.07 -9.75
N LEU A 129 5.99 16.81 -8.46
CA LEU A 129 5.35 17.76 -7.56
C LEU A 129 6.32 18.90 -7.20
N ARG A 130 6.02 20.09 -7.69
CA ARG A 130 6.78 21.32 -7.40
C ARG A 130 6.92 21.64 -5.91
N SER A 131 6.14 21.04 -5.01
CA SER A 131 6.33 21.09 -3.56
C SER A 131 5.50 20.03 -2.83
N VAL A 132 6.16 19.00 -2.31
CA VAL A 132 5.59 18.19 -1.22
C VAL A 132 5.49 19.12 0.00
N PRO A 133 4.33 19.25 0.66
CA PRO A 133 4.20 20.14 1.82
C PRO A 133 4.94 19.57 3.03
N VAL A 134 6.23 19.87 3.13
CA VAL A 134 7.10 19.46 4.24
C VAL A 134 6.49 19.92 5.57
N GLY A 135 6.36 19.00 6.54
CA GLY A 135 5.82 19.30 7.87
C GLY A 135 4.29 19.14 8.01
N TYR A 136 3.54 18.97 6.91
CA TYR A 136 2.09 18.77 6.92
C TYR A 136 1.65 17.33 6.66
N MET A 137 2.56 16.51 6.21
CA MET A 137 2.32 15.12 5.83
C MET A 137 3.43 14.23 6.37
N ASP A 138 3.07 13.04 6.78
CA ASP A 138 3.97 11.93 7.06
C ASP A 138 3.60 10.74 6.19
N GLU A 139 4.53 9.81 6.00
CA GLU A 139 4.37 8.69 5.09
C GLU A 139 4.55 7.36 5.80
N ILE A 140 3.67 6.41 5.48
CA ILE A 140 3.81 5.00 5.84
C ILE A 140 3.81 4.19 4.54
N GLU A 141 4.91 3.53 4.24
CA GLU A 141 4.98 2.60 3.13
C GLU A 141 4.44 1.23 3.54
N MET A 142 3.45 0.74 2.78
CA MET A 142 2.79 -0.53 3.03
C MET A 142 3.28 -1.60 2.05
N TYR A 143 3.85 -2.65 2.61
CA TYR A 143 4.37 -3.80 1.87
C TYR A 143 3.38 -4.97 1.86
N PRO A 144 3.57 -6.00 1.03
CA PRO A 144 2.90 -7.29 1.20
C PRO A 144 3.11 -7.84 2.62
N LEU A 145 2.31 -8.84 3.03
CA LEU A 145 2.49 -9.48 4.33
C LEU A 145 3.93 -9.99 4.49
N ASP A 146 4.53 -9.67 5.60
CA ASP A 146 5.80 -10.27 5.98
C ASP A 146 5.60 -11.70 6.52
N LEU A 147 6.70 -12.40 6.77
CA LEU A 147 6.67 -13.78 7.26
C LEU A 147 5.93 -13.90 8.60
N GLN A 148 6.07 -12.92 9.50
CA GLN A 148 5.40 -12.95 10.79
C GLN A 148 3.89 -12.71 10.65
N GLU A 149 3.47 -11.73 9.85
CA GLU A 149 2.04 -11.51 9.54
C GLU A 149 1.40 -12.75 8.90
N PHE A 150 2.17 -13.45 8.03
CA PHE A 150 1.72 -14.70 7.44
C PHE A 150 1.58 -15.81 8.48
N PHE A 151 2.55 -15.96 9.40
CA PHE A 151 2.47 -16.95 10.47
C PHE A 151 1.25 -16.72 11.36
N GLU A 152 1.02 -15.48 11.77
CA GLU A 152 -0.18 -15.11 12.53
C GLU A 152 -1.46 -15.43 11.75
N ALA A 153 -1.47 -15.16 10.44
CA ALA A 153 -2.62 -15.44 9.57
C ALA A 153 -2.96 -16.94 9.45
N ILE A 154 -1.96 -17.82 9.45
CA ILE A 154 -2.17 -19.27 9.43
C ILE A 154 -2.32 -19.90 10.82
N GLY A 155 -2.41 -19.07 11.88
CA GLY A 155 -2.69 -19.51 13.24
C GLY A 155 -1.48 -19.92 14.07
N ILE A 156 -0.26 -19.53 13.68
CA ILE A 156 0.94 -19.69 14.54
C ILE A 156 0.91 -18.57 15.59
N GLY A 157 0.88 -18.96 16.86
CA GLY A 157 0.77 -18.02 17.97
C GLY A 157 2.01 -17.18 18.19
N ALA A 158 1.84 -16.01 18.80
CA ALA A 158 2.92 -15.08 19.10
C ALA A 158 3.94 -15.67 20.09
N ASP A 159 3.54 -16.62 20.94
CA ASP A 159 4.38 -17.37 21.86
C ASP A 159 5.45 -18.19 21.14
N VAL A 160 5.07 -18.89 20.06
CA VAL A 160 6.01 -19.63 19.21
C VAL A 160 7.02 -18.69 18.57
N ILE A 161 6.57 -17.56 18.04
CA ILE A 161 7.45 -16.56 17.41
C ILE A 161 8.42 -15.97 18.44
N SER A 162 7.93 -15.64 19.63
CA SER A 162 8.77 -15.17 20.74
C SER A 162 9.80 -16.20 21.17
N HIS A 163 9.41 -17.48 21.27
CA HIS A 163 10.33 -18.57 21.59
C HIS A 163 11.44 -18.70 20.55
N LEU A 164 11.11 -18.65 19.25
CA LEU A 164 12.12 -18.68 18.18
C LEU A 164 13.12 -17.52 18.28
N ARG A 165 12.62 -16.33 18.59
CA ARG A 165 13.46 -15.14 18.79
C ARG A 165 14.41 -15.32 19.96
N THR A 166 13.91 -15.78 21.10
CA THR A 166 14.73 -16.11 22.28
C THR A 166 15.81 -17.14 21.97
N CYS A 167 15.46 -18.24 21.27
CA CYS A 167 16.44 -19.25 20.84
C CYS A 167 17.53 -18.65 19.95
N PHE A 168 17.15 -17.73 19.04
CA PHE A 168 18.11 -17.04 18.16
C PHE A 168 19.05 -16.11 18.95
N GLU A 169 18.50 -15.29 19.86
CA GLU A 169 19.26 -14.35 20.69
C GLU A 169 20.23 -15.09 21.65
N GLU A 170 19.77 -16.18 22.25
CA GLU A 170 20.55 -17.00 23.18
C GLU A 170 21.45 -18.04 22.47
N LYS A 171 21.39 -18.11 21.13
CA LYS A 171 22.13 -19.11 20.30
C LYS A 171 21.85 -20.55 20.74
N LYS A 172 20.62 -20.83 21.14
CA LYS A 172 20.17 -22.17 21.52
C LYS A 172 19.45 -22.86 20.34
N PRO A 173 19.57 -24.20 20.22
CA PRO A 173 18.82 -24.94 19.24
C PRO A 173 17.31 -24.83 19.52
N VAL A 174 16.50 -24.74 18.45
CA VAL A 174 15.06 -24.88 18.53
C VAL A 174 14.68 -26.35 18.63
N ASP A 175 13.65 -26.67 19.40
CA ASP A 175 13.07 -28.00 19.45
C ASP A 175 12.75 -28.53 18.04
N GLU A 176 13.01 -29.81 17.80
CA GLU A 176 12.92 -30.43 16.47
C GLU A 176 11.50 -30.39 15.90
N PHE A 177 10.47 -30.58 16.73
CA PHE A 177 9.07 -30.48 16.30
C PHE A 177 8.72 -29.06 15.86
N ILE A 178 9.09 -28.06 16.67
CA ILE A 178 8.88 -26.64 16.35
C ILE A 178 9.63 -26.29 15.07
N HIS A 179 10.91 -26.68 14.96
CA HIS A 179 11.73 -26.40 13.79
C HIS A 179 11.11 -26.98 12.51
N LYS A 180 10.63 -28.22 12.55
CA LYS A 180 9.95 -28.86 11.40
C LYS A 180 8.70 -28.08 11.00
N ARG A 181 7.83 -27.76 11.94
CA ARG A 181 6.56 -27.02 11.69
C ARG A 181 6.83 -25.65 11.12
N MET A 182 7.82 -24.93 11.65
CA MET A 182 8.17 -23.61 11.16
C MET A 182 8.81 -23.66 9.78
N SER A 183 9.63 -24.68 9.49
CA SER A 183 10.20 -24.89 8.16
C SER A 183 9.12 -25.18 7.11
N GLU A 184 8.08 -25.95 7.46
CA GLU A 184 6.92 -26.18 6.61
C GLU A 184 6.15 -24.86 6.35
N ALA A 185 5.95 -24.04 7.38
CA ALA A 185 5.28 -22.76 7.27
C ALA A 185 6.07 -21.74 6.41
N VAL A 186 7.40 -21.71 6.53
CA VAL A 186 8.27 -20.92 5.65
C VAL A 186 8.14 -21.36 4.19
N ARG A 187 8.18 -22.66 3.92
CA ARG A 187 7.99 -23.18 2.55
C ARG A 187 6.62 -22.80 1.99
N LEU A 188 5.59 -22.88 2.83
CA LEU A 188 4.25 -22.44 2.44
C LEU A 188 4.21 -20.95 2.09
N TYR A 189 4.86 -20.10 2.91
CA TYR A 189 4.98 -18.66 2.62
C TYR A 189 5.70 -18.40 1.30
N LEU A 190 6.75 -19.13 0.98
CA LEU A 190 7.46 -18.98 -0.30
C LEU A 190 6.58 -19.36 -1.51
N ILE A 191 5.59 -20.22 -1.33
CA ILE A 191 4.65 -20.61 -2.39
C ILE A 191 3.48 -19.63 -2.48
N VAL A 192 2.86 -19.27 -1.35
CA VAL A 192 1.67 -18.40 -1.30
C VAL A 192 2.06 -16.93 -1.50
N GLY A 193 3.23 -16.53 -0.99
CA GLY A 193 3.68 -15.14 -0.98
C GLY A 193 2.95 -14.27 0.04
N GLY A 194 3.28 -12.97 0.02
CA GLY A 194 2.73 -11.99 0.97
C GLY A 194 1.57 -11.15 0.42
N MET A 195 1.11 -11.36 -0.82
CA MET A 195 0.00 -10.56 -1.36
C MET A 195 -1.31 -10.90 -0.64
N PRO A 196 -2.02 -9.89 -0.06
CA PRO A 196 -3.20 -10.15 0.78
C PRO A 196 -4.26 -11.02 0.13
N ALA A 197 -4.53 -10.81 -1.17
CA ALA A 197 -5.52 -11.61 -1.91
C ALA A 197 -5.10 -13.09 -2.01
N ALA A 198 -3.82 -13.36 -2.25
CA ALA A 198 -3.27 -14.71 -2.33
C ALA A 198 -3.31 -15.41 -0.97
N VAL A 199 -2.91 -14.70 0.10
CA VAL A 199 -2.97 -15.22 1.48
C VAL A 199 -4.41 -15.51 1.88
N GLN A 200 -5.33 -14.57 1.65
CA GLN A 200 -6.75 -14.77 1.97
C GLN A 200 -7.34 -15.96 1.17
N LYS A 201 -6.96 -16.09 -0.11
CA LYS A 201 -7.39 -17.24 -0.93
C LYS A 201 -6.92 -18.56 -0.35
N TYR A 202 -5.68 -18.61 0.17
CA TYR A 202 -5.17 -19.80 0.87
C TYR A 202 -5.97 -20.10 2.13
N LEU A 203 -6.21 -19.10 2.98
CA LEU A 203 -6.97 -19.25 4.23
C LEU A 203 -8.39 -19.76 3.98
N ASP A 204 -9.05 -19.24 2.94
CA ASP A 204 -10.43 -19.59 2.63
C ASP A 204 -10.58 -20.99 2.00
N THR A 205 -9.54 -21.47 1.30
CA THR A 205 -9.69 -22.66 0.45
C THR A 205 -8.73 -23.80 0.78
N ASN A 206 -7.65 -23.52 1.49
CA ASN A 206 -6.51 -24.43 1.70
C ASN A 206 -6.06 -25.12 0.39
N ASN A 207 -6.08 -24.38 -0.73
CA ASN A 207 -5.85 -24.92 -2.07
C ASN A 207 -4.85 -24.08 -2.85
N LEU A 208 -3.63 -24.61 -3.03
CA LEU A 208 -2.53 -23.92 -3.73
C LEU A 208 -2.83 -23.64 -5.21
N ARG A 209 -3.65 -24.45 -5.88
CA ARG A 209 -4.04 -24.17 -7.27
C ARG A 209 -4.86 -22.88 -7.37
N ARG A 210 -5.80 -22.67 -6.44
CA ARG A 210 -6.58 -21.42 -6.38
C ARG A 210 -5.72 -20.23 -6.01
N VAL A 211 -4.71 -20.42 -5.15
CA VAL A 211 -3.71 -19.38 -4.85
C VAL A 211 -2.94 -19.00 -6.11
N TYR A 212 -2.48 -19.97 -6.89
CA TYR A 212 -1.78 -19.72 -8.15
C TYR A 212 -2.65 -18.95 -9.15
N GLU A 213 -3.94 -19.28 -9.27
CA GLU A 213 -4.89 -18.55 -10.11
C GLU A 213 -5.03 -17.07 -9.66
N GLU A 214 -5.05 -16.83 -8.36
CA GLU A 214 -5.07 -15.48 -7.78
C GLU A 214 -3.78 -14.70 -8.10
N GLN A 215 -2.62 -15.33 -7.88
CA GLN A 215 -1.31 -14.75 -8.21
C GLN A 215 -1.21 -14.38 -9.70
N ARG A 216 -1.69 -15.26 -10.59
CA ARG A 216 -1.78 -14.98 -12.03
C ARG A 216 -2.70 -13.79 -12.33
N GLY A 217 -3.77 -13.61 -11.57
CA GLY A 217 -4.65 -12.45 -11.63
C GLY A 217 -3.91 -11.16 -11.29
N ILE A 218 -3.16 -11.18 -10.19
CA ILE A 218 -2.33 -10.06 -9.73
C ILE A 218 -1.31 -9.67 -10.82
N ILE A 219 -0.55 -10.64 -11.35
CA ILE A 219 0.44 -10.41 -12.42
C ILE A 219 -0.22 -9.77 -13.65
N ARG A 220 -1.40 -10.26 -14.07
CA ARG A 220 -2.13 -9.65 -15.20
C ARG A 220 -2.51 -8.20 -14.94
N THR A 221 -2.85 -7.85 -13.71
CA THR A 221 -3.16 -6.47 -13.34
C THR A 221 -1.91 -5.59 -13.46
N TYR A 222 -0.77 -6.02 -12.94
CA TYR A 222 0.50 -5.29 -13.08
C TYR A 222 0.89 -5.09 -14.55
N LYS A 223 0.74 -6.10 -15.39
CA LYS A 223 1.00 -5.97 -16.84
C LYS A 223 0.10 -4.94 -17.53
N ARG A 224 -1.17 -4.83 -17.12
CA ARG A 224 -2.07 -3.76 -17.63
C ARG A 224 -1.60 -2.38 -17.22
N ASP A 225 -1.06 -2.24 -16.00
CA ASP A 225 -0.52 -0.98 -15.52
C ASP A 225 0.73 -0.55 -16.31
N ILE A 226 1.62 -1.49 -16.67
CA ILE A 226 2.74 -1.21 -17.58
C ILE A 226 2.22 -0.56 -18.86
N THR A 227 1.13 -1.07 -19.42
CA THR A 227 0.51 -0.49 -20.63
C THR A 227 0.05 0.95 -20.42
N LYS A 228 -0.47 1.29 -19.24
CA LYS A 228 -0.98 2.64 -18.92
C LYS A 228 0.16 3.65 -18.73
N TYR A 229 1.27 3.24 -18.09
CA TYR A 229 2.31 4.16 -17.62
C TYR A 229 3.64 4.11 -18.40
N ALA A 230 3.78 3.23 -19.37
CA ALA A 230 5.06 2.98 -20.07
C ALA A 230 5.52 4.08 -21.05
N HIS A 231 4.74 5.14 -21.28
CA HIS A 231 5.09 6.32 -22.11
C HIS A 231 5.90 6.00 -23.38
N GLY A 232 5.48 5.00 -24.18
CA GLY A 232 6.16 4.58 -25.41
C GLY A 232 7.15 3.42 -25.28
N HIS A 233 7.50 3.01 -24.06
CA HIS A 233 8.45 1.90 -23.81
C HIS A 233 7.76 0.59 -23.36
N LYS A 234 6.50 0.40 -23.73
CA LYS A 234 5.67 -0.72 -23.27
C LYS A 234 6.33 -2.08 -23.48
N LEU A 235 6.82 -2.36 -24.68
CA LEU A 235 7.38 -3.68 -25.01
C LEU A 235 8.64 -3.99 -24.18
N GLN A 236 9.51 -2.99 -24.02
CA GLN A 236 10.74 -3.15 -23.22
C GLN A 236 10.44 -3.40 -21.74
N ILE A 237 9.48 -2.66 -21.18
CA ILE A 237 9.10 -2.83 -19.75
C ILE A 237 8.39 -4.18 -19.55
N GLU A 238 7.52 -4.61 -20.46
CA GLU A 238 6.89 -5.93 -20.42
C GLU A 238 7.93 -7.06 -20.49
N GLU A 239 8.92 -6.93 -21.40
CA GLU A 239 10.02 -7.90 -21.52
C GLU A 239 10.87 -7.95 -20.26
N ILE A 240 11.27 -6.81 -19.70
CA ILE A 240 11.98 -6.72 -18.42
C ILE A 240 11.17 -7.42 -17.31
N TYR A 241 9.87 -7.13 -17.21
CA TYR A 241 9.00 -7.72 -16.21
C TYR A 241 8.93 -9.25 -16.35
N ASP A 242 8.85 -9.78 -17.57
CA ASP A 242 8.79 -11.23 -17.83
C ASP A 242 10.14 -11.93 -17.58
N LEU A 243 11.25 -11.23 -17.69
CA LEU A 243 12.58 -11.75 -17.40
C LEU A 243 12.90 -11.82 -15.89
N ILE A 244 12.19 -11.09 -15.01
CA ILE A 244 12.46 -11.06 -13.56
C ILE A 244 12.66 -12.45 -12.96
N PRO A 245 11.78 -13.46 -13.18
CA PRO A 245 11.95 -14.78 -12.56
C PRO A 245 13.23 -15.50 -13.02
N SER A 246 13.59 -15.38 -14.30
CA SER A 246 14.80 -16.00 -14.84
C SER A 246 16.07 -15.34 -14.32
N GLU A 247 16.07 -14.02 -14.23
CA GLU A 247 17.20 -13.24 -13.70
C GLU A 247 17.42 -13.48 -12.20
N LEU A 248 16.35 -13.60 -11.42
CA LEU A 248 16.44 -13.96 -10.00
C LEU A 248 16.99 -15.38 -9.78
N ASN A 249 16.78 -16.30 -10.74
CA ASN A 249 17.30 -17.67 -10.69
C ASN A 249 18.73 -17.79 -11.27
N ALA A 250 19.24 -16.77 -11.95
CA ALA A 250 20.58 -16.79 -12.52
C ALA A 250 21.66 -16.78 -11.42
N LYS A 251 22.79 -17.47 -11.68
CA LYS A 251 23.97 -17.47 -10.77
C LYS A 251 24.53 -16.06 -10.59
N ASN A 252 24.52 -15.27 -11.66
CA ASN A 252 24.98 -13.90 -11.66
C ASN A 252 23.75 -12.99 -11.74
N LYS A 253 23.33 -12.43 -10.60
CA LYS A 253 22.12 -11.59 -10.47
C LYS A 253 22.31 -10.18 -11.03
N ARG A 254 22.98 -10.05 -12.19
CA ARG A 254 23.14 -8.78 -12.91
C ARG A 254 22.19 -8.78 -14.09
N PHE A 255 21.25 -7.86 -14.08
CA PHE A 255 20.41 -7.60 -15.23
C PHE A 255 21.24 -6.95 -16.32
N ILE A 256 21.35 -7.61 -17.47
CA ILE A 256 22.08 -7.08 -18.65
C ILE A 256 21.01 -6.70 -19.66
N LEU A 257 20.79 -5.39 -19.82
CA LEU A 257 20.05 -4.88 -20.99
C LEU A 257 20.82 -5.22 -22.24
N ASN A 258 20.20 -5.91 -23.19
CA ASN A 258 20.83 -6.25 -24.46
C ASN A 258 21.34 -4.96 -25.14
N LYS A 259 22.59 -4.98 -25.60
CA LYS A 259 23.25 -3.82 -26.24
C LYS A 259 22.55 -3.31 -27.50
N GLU A 260 21.56 -4.02 -28.00
CA GLU A 260 20.77 -3.67 -29.19
C GLU A 260 19.48 -2.92 -28.89
N SER A 261 19.08 -2.83 -27.61
CA SER A 261 17.97 -1.94 -27.22
C SER A 261 18.50 -0.52 -27.03
N PRO A 262 17.87 0.52 -27.62
CA PRO A 262 18.31 1.88 -27.38
C PRO A 262 18.25 2.15 -25.87
N ILE A 263 19.42 2.54 -25.33
CA ILE A 263 19.61 2.85 -23.92
C ILE A 263 18.55 3.87 -23.50
N LEU A 264 17.70 3.50 -22.55
CA LEU A 264 16.86 4.47 -21.87
C LEU A 264 17.79 5.55 -21.28
N PRO A 265 17.54 6.85 -21.51
CA PRO A 265 18.27 7.88 -20.82
C PRO A 265 18.10 7.68 -19.29
N PRO A 266 19.08 8.04 -18.48
CA PRO A 266 18.95 7.94 -17.03
C PRO A 266 17.68 8.67 -16.61
N ILE A 267 16.85 8.00 -15.84
CA ILE A 267 15.69 8.59 -15.20
C ILE A 267 16.26 9.57 -14.19
N HIS A 268 16.13 10.87 -14.47
CA HIS A 268 16.50 11.97 -13.58
C HIS A 268 15.36 12.25 -12.63
#